data_75d64b61a714c5cffbe40be846dc31fc
#
_entry.id   75d64b61a714c5cffbe40be846dc31fc
#
_cell.length_a   1.000
_cell.length_b   1.000
_cell.length_c   1.000
_cell.angle_alpha   90.00
_cell.angle_beta   90.00
_cell.angle_gamma   90.00
#
_symmetry.space_group_name_H-M   'P 1'
#
loop_
_entity.id
_entity.type
_entity.pdbx_description
1 polymer ?
#
loop_
_entity_poly.entity_id
_entity_poly.type
_entity_poly.pdbx_seq_one_letter_code
_entity_poly.pdbx_strand_id
1 'polypeptide(L)'
;GVTPDRYLANYMGRESAVTGGRDGNMHFGDRELGCVGMVSMLPDMALVACGLALSFQMRHEPRVAMTWFGEGSTANGVWHEAMNVAGVRRLPLVLVLENNQFAYSTPNDHEFAVDPVERAAGYGFPGVKVDGNDVEAVFEAAAEACERARRGGGPTLIEAETMRMHGHAAHD
;
A
#
# COMPACT_ATOMS: atom_id res chain seq x y z
N GLY A 1 -5.02 -16.07 -2.18
CA GLY A 1 -4.77 -15.32 -0.96
C GLY A 1 -4.82 -16.19 0.29
N VAL A 2 -4.64 -15.58 1.45
CA VAL A 2 -4.81 -16.26 2.74
C VAL A 2 -6.28 -16.60 2.93
N THR A 3 -6.60 -17.84 3.28
CA THR A 3 -7.98 -18.26 3.49
C THR A 3 -8.55 -17.71 4.81
N PRO A 4 -9.87 -17.49 4.93
CA PRO A 4 -10.47 -16.94 6.14
C PRO A 4 -10.16 -17.76 7.41
N ASP A 5 -10.11 -19.07 7.31
CA ASP A 5 -9.78 -19.97 8.44
C ASP A 5 -8.34 -19.78 8.92
N ARG A 6 -7.37 -19.66 8.01
CA ARG A 6 -5.96 -19.36 8.34
C ARG A 6 -5.81 -17.97 8.95
N TYR A 7 -6.54 -17.00 8.43
CA TYR A 7 -6.55 -15.64 8.94
C TYR A 7 -7.14 -15.57 10.37
N LEU A 8 -8.29 -16.18 10.59
CA LEU A 8 -8.92 -16.26 11.91
C LEU A 8 -8.08 -17.06 12.91
N ALA A 9 -7.43 -18.15 12.46
CA ALA A 9 -6.52 -18.92 13.29
C ALA A 9 -5.36 -18.06 13.81
N ASN A 10 -4.88 -17.07 13.01
CA ASN A 10 -3.84 -16.13 13.43
C ASN A 10 -4.31 -15.22 14.58
N TYR A 11 -5.51 -14.64 14.46
CA TYR A 11 -6.10 -13.85 15.55
C TYR A 11 -6.35 -14.64 16.82
N MET A 12 -6.61 -15.94 16.69
CA MET A 12 -6.85 -16.84 17.83
C MET A 12 -5.56 -17.44 18.39
N GLY A 13 -4.38 -17.09 17.86
CA GLY A 13 -3.09 -17.63 18.31
C GLY A 13 -2.96 -19.16 18.14
N ARG A 14 -3.59 -19.74 17.10
CA ARG A 14 -3.55 -21.18 16.86
C ARG A 14 -2.23 -21.60 16.20
N GLU A 15 -1.78 -22.82 16.53
CA GLU A 15 -0.60 -23.41 15.88
C GLU A 15 -0.76 -23.58 14.37
N SER A 16 -2.01 -23.78 13.90
CA SER A 16 -2.36 -23.86 12.46
C SER A 16 -2.30 -22.53 11.74
N ALA A 17 -2.09 -21.41 12.44
CA ALA A 17 -1.99 -20.09 11.87
C ALA A 17 -0.71 -19.91 11.03
N VAL A 18 -0.68 -18.89 10.18
CA VAL A 18 0.49 -18.54 9.34
C VAL A 18 1.74 -18.31 10.17
N THR A 19 1.59 -17.74 11.37
CA THR A 19 2.69 -17.47 12.31
C THR A 19 2.96 -18.63 13.29
N GLY A 20 2.22 -19.73 13.21
CA GLY A 20 2.32 -20.83 14.16
C GLY A 20 1.95 -20.43 15.60
N GLY A 21 1.00 -19.48 15.74
CA GLY A 21 0.55 -18.97 17.04
C GLY A 21 1.52 -18.02 17.75
N ARG A 22 2.59 -17.59 17.07
CA ARG A 22 3.61 -16.70 17.66
C ARG A 22 3.25 -15.22 17.59
N ASP A 23 2.33 -14.87 16.73
CA ASP A 23 1.78 -13.53 16.59
C ASP A 23 0.26 -13.64 16.47
N GLY A 24 -0.42 -12.77 17.16
CA GLY A 24 -1.86 -12.57 17.01
C GLY A 24 -2.11 -11.27 16.28
N ASN A 25 -3.18 -10.93 15.75
CA ASN A 25 -3.42 -9.71 15.00
C ASN A 25 -3.03 -9.85 13.51
N MET A 26 -2.90 -8.72 12.83
CA MET A 26 -2.70 -8.61 11.38
C MET A 26 -1.24 -8.72 10.94
N HIS A 27 -0.30 -8.79 11.86
CA HIS A 27 1.14 -8.82 11.58
C HIS A 27 1.58 -10.22 11.18
N PHE A 28 1.21 -10.64 9.99
CA PHE A 28 1.63 -11.93 9.45
C PHE A 28 1.98 -11.80 7.97
N GLY A 29 2.82 -12.72 7.50
CA GLY A 29 3.15 -12.84 6.08
C GLY A 29 3.09 -14.29 5.63
N ASP A 30 2.84 -14.48 4.34
CA ASP A 30 2.88 -15.79 3.70
C ASP A 30 3.74 -15.69 2.43
N ARG A 31 4.94 -16.23 2.51
CA ARG A 31 5.92 -16.13 1.45
C ARG A 31 5.48 -16.86 0.17
N GLU A 32 4.76 -17.97 0.30
CA GLU A 32 4.29 -18.76 -0.84
C GLU A 32 3.22 -18.00 -1.63
N LEU A 33 2.40 -17.23 -0.91
CA LEU A 33 1.38 -16.37 -1.50
C LEU A 33 1.90 -14.99 -1.91
N GLY A 34 3.18 -14.69 -1.61
CA GLY A 34 3.74 -13.36 -1.86
C GLY A 34 3.17 -12.27 -0.95
N CYS A 35 2.59 -12.66 0.18
CA CYS A 35 2.06 -11.72 1.18
C CYS A 35 3.16 -11.40 2.18
N VAL A 36 3.53 -10.11 2.27
CA VAL A 36 4.51 -9.62 3.25
C VAL A 36 3.78 -9.00 4.43
N GLY A 37 4.17 -9.41 5.64
CA GLY A 37 3.58 -8.91 6.86
C GLY A 37 3.80 -7.41 7.01
N MET A 38 2.76 -6.70 7.42
CA MET A 38 2.87 -5.28 7.73
C MET A 38 3.64 -5.03 9.02
N VAL A 39 4.16 -3.83 9.16
CA VAL A 39 4.67 -3.27 10.42
C VAL A 39 3.81 -2.07 10.83
N SER A 40 3.78 -1.77 12.12
CA SER A 40 2.93 -0.68 12.64
C SER A 40 3.49 0.72 12.39
N MET A 41 4.75 0.83 12.02
CA MET A 41 5.36 2.11 11.61
C MET A 41 4.95 2.41 10.18
N LEU A 42 4.01 3.33 10.02
CA LEU A 42 3.52 3.73 8.71
C LEU A 42 4.32 4.95 8.20
N PRO A 43 4.75 4.96 6.95
CA PRO A 43 4.48 4.02 5.84
C PRO A 43 5.69 3.11 5.48
N ASP A 44 6.42 2.58 6.45
CA ASP A 44 7.68 1.83 6.22
C ASP A 44 7.55 0.73 5.17
N MET A 45 6.34 0.14 5.05
CA MET A 45 6.07 -0.87 4.03
C MET A 45 6.21 -0.35 2.60
N ALA A 46 6.16 0.96 2.38
CA ALA A 46 6.43 1.53 1.06
C ALA A 46 7.90 1.31 0.64
N LEU A 47 8.86 1.50 1.57
CA LEU A 47 10.28 1.18 1.31
C LEU A 47 10.51 -0.33 1.17
N VAL A 48 9.85 -1.16 1.97
CA VAL A 48 9.92 -2.62 1.82
C VAL A 48 9.43 -3.04 0.44
N ALA A 49 8.30 -2.47 -0.03
CA ALA A 49 7.78 -2.71 -1.37
C ALA A 49 8.73 -2.24 -2.47
N CYS A 50 9.44 -1.12 -2.28
CA CYS A 50 10.51 -0.69 -3.19
C CYS A 50 11.63 -1.74 -3.27
N GLY A 51 12.06 -2.31 -2.14
CA GLY A 51 13.06 -3.38 -2.10
C GLY A 51 12.62 -4.63 -2.84
N LEU A 52 11.36 -5.05 -2.65
CA LEU A 52 10.76 -6.17 -3.39
C LEU A 52 10.71 -5.91 -4.90
N ALA A 53 10.20 -4.75 -5.29
CA ALA A 53 10.12 -4.35 -6.70
C ALA A 53 11.51 -4.29 -7.35
N LEU A 54 12.51 -3.77 -6.63
CA LEU A 54 13.91 -3.76 -7.09
C LEU A 54 14.44 -5.18 -7.29
N SER A 55 14.12 -6.10 -6.37
CA SER A 55 14.54 -7.50 -6.52
C SER A 55 13.93 -8.18 -7.74
N PHE A 56 12.66 -7.90 -8.06
CA PHE A 56 12.01 -8.40 -9.29
C PHE A 56 12.67 -7.83 -10.55
N GLN A 57 12.94 -6.52 -10.53
CA GLN A 57 13.63 -5.86 -11.63
C GLN A 57 15.04 -6.44 -11.89
N MET A 58 15.83 -6.64 -10.82
CA MET A 58 17.18 -7.21 -10.92
C MET A 58 17.17 -8.67 -11.39
N ARG A 59 16.12 -9.42 -11.11
CA ARG A 59 15.95 -10.82 -11.54
C ARG A 59 15.26 -10.94 -12.90
N HIS A 60 14.84 -9.83 -13.49
CA HIS A 60 14.06 -9.81 -14.73
C HIS A 60 12.75 -10.60 -14.62
N GLU A 61 12.13 -10.60 -13.44
CA GLU A 61 10.85 -11.27 -13.19
C GLU A 61 9.69 -10.33 -13.58
N PRO A 62 8.63 -10.83 -14.27
CA PRO A 62 7.49 -10.01 -14.67
C PRO A 62 6.50 -9.80 -13.48
N ARG A 63 7.05 -9.59 -12.29
CA ARG A 63 6.29 -9.40 -11.05
C ARG A 63 6.20 -7.92 -10.71
N VAL A 64 5.12 -7.57 -10.01
CA VAL A 64 4.87 -6.22 -9.51
C VAL A 64 4.71 -6.30 -7.99
N ALA A 65 5.33 -5.40 -7.27
CA ALA A 65 5.05 -5.21 -5.87
C ALA A 65 3.85 -4.26 -5.72
N MET A 66 3.03 -4.48 -4.71
CA MET A 66 1.91 -3.61 -4.37
C MET A 66 1.88 -3.38 -2.86
N THR A 67 1.59 -2.16 -2.43
CA THR A 67 1.47 -1.81 -1.02
C THR A 67 0.33 -0.83 -0.81
N TRP A 68 -0.27 -0.87 0.38
CA TRP A 68 -1.39 -0.02 0.78
C TRP A 68 -1.00 0.80 2.00
N PHE A 69 -1.48 2.03 2.09
CA PHE A 69 -1.28 2.91 3.24
C PHE A 69 -2.35 4.00 3.28
N GLY A 70 -2.62 4.54 4.46
CA GLY A 70 -3.56 5.65 4.65
C GLY A 70 -2.92 7.00 4.34
N GLU A 71 -3.75 8.02 4.09
CA GLU A 71 -3.33 9.37 3.69
C GLU A 71 -2.45 10.04 4.76
N GLY A 72 -2.72 9.86 6.04
CA GLY A 72 -1.91 10.43 7.12
C GLY A 72 -0.45 10.00 7.10
N SER A 73 -0.15 8.84 6.50
CA SER A 73 1.23 8.38 6.37
C SER A 73 2.03 9.16 5.31
N THR A 74 1.37 9.92 4.45
CA THR A 74 2.02 10.70 3.37
C THR A 74 2.77 11.95 3.85
N ALA A 75 2.54 12.37 5.10
CA ALA A 75 3.30 13.44 5.74
C ALA A 75 4.64 12.97 6.31
N ASN A 76 4.87 11.65 6.40
CA ASN A 76 6.10 11.09 6.94
C ASN A 76 7.24 11.11 5.91
N GLY A 77 8.47 11.44 6.37
CA GLY A 77 9.67 11.50 5.52
C GLY A 77 9.95 10.19 4.75
N VAL A 78 9.70 9.05 5.38
CA VAL A 78 9.87 7.72 4.77
C VAL A 78 9.01 7.55 3.51
N TRP A 79 7.79 8.12 3.50
CA TRP A 79 6.95 8.11 2.30
C TRP A 79 7.64 8.84 1.13
N HIS A 80 8.18 10.03 1.38
CA HIS A 80 8.88 10.83 0.36
C HIS A 80 10.13 10.12 -0.17
N GLU A 81 10.88 9.45 0.71
CA GLU A 81 12.03 8.64 0.31
C GLU A 81 11.62 7.47 -0.59
N ALA A 82 10.55 6.74 -0.22
CA ALA A 82 10.02 5.63 -1.00
C ALA A 82 9.56 6.09 -2.40
N MET A 83 8.81 7.20 -2.47
CA MET A 83 8.34 7.77 -3.73
C MET A 83 9.52 8.16 -4.64
N ASN A 84 10.54 8.82 -4.07
CA ASN A 84 11.72 9.23 -4.82
C ASN A 84 12.49 8.01 -5.36
N VAL A 85 12.76 7.01 -4.54
CA VAL A 85 13.45 5.78 -4.97
C VAL A 85 12.66 5.05 -6.03
N ALA A 86 11.35 4.93 -5.85
CA ALA A 86 10.46 4.27 -6.82
C ALA A 86 10.51 4.95 -8.20
N GLY A 87 10.45 6.28 -8.22
CA GLY A 87 10.54 7.07 -9.45
C GLY A 87 11.90 6.97 -10.13
N VAL A 88 12.98 7.26 -9.40
CA VAL A 88 14.36 7.24 -9.92
C VAL A 88 14.72 5.87 -10.52
N ARG A 89 14.32 4.79 -9.87
CA ARG A 89 14.60 3.42 -10.30
C ARG A 89 13.56 2.87 -11.29
N ARG A 90 12.46 3.59 -11.54
CA ARG A 90 11.33 3.13 -12.36
C ARG A 90 10.86 1.73 -11.93
N LEU A 91 10.67 1.56 -10.63
CA LEU A 91 10.37 0.26 -10.04
C LEU A 91 9.01 -0.30 -10.50
N PRO A 92 8.88 -1.62 -10.70
CA PRO A 92 7.59 -2.27 -10.96
C PRO A 92 6.76 -2.30 -9.66
N LEU A 93 6.16 -1.15 -9.32
CA LEU A 93 5.50 -0.92 -8.04
C LEU A 93 4.16 -0.21 -8.24
N VAL A 94 3.13 -0.67 -7.55
CA VAL A 94 1.85 0.02 -7.39
C VAL A 94 1.69 0.43 -5.92
N LEU A 95 1.45 1.70 -5.72
CA LEU A 95 1.25 2.34 -4.42
C LEU A 95 -0.23 2.69 -4.31
N VAL A 96 -0.94 2.09 -3.37
CA VAL A 96 -2.37 2.36 -3.15
C VAL A 96 -2.53 3.18 -1.88
N LEU A 97 -3.03 4.37 -2.03
CA LEU A 97 -3.35 5.30 -0.95
C LEU A 97 -4.85 5.23 -0.67
N GLU A 98 -5.21 4.77 0.50
CA GLU A 98 -6.59 4.78 1.00
C GLU A 98 -6.85 6.13 1.67
N ASN A 99 -7.44 7.07 0.93
CA ASN A 99 -7.76 8.40 1.43
C ASN A 99 -9.18 8.42 1.99
N ASN A 100 -9.31 8.19 3.30
CA ASN A 100 -10.59 8.28 4.01
C ASN A 100 -10.85 9.67 4.60
N GLN A 101 -10.00 10.65 4.29
CA GLN A 101 -10.05 12.07 4.62
C GLN A 101 -9.72 12.41 6.09
N PHE A 102 -9.28 11.43 6.88
CA PHE A 102 -8.91 11.64 8.28
C PHE A 102 -7.71 10.80 8.70
N ALA A 103 -6.60 11.45 8.98
CA ALA A 103 -5.48 10.82 9.68
C ALA A 103 -5.80 10.77 11.18
N TYR A 104 -6.34 9.67 11.66
CA TYR A 104 -6.91 9.57 13.02
C TYR A 104 -8.02 10.64 13.22
N SER A 105 -7.75 11.72 13.95
CA SER A 105 -8.68 12.83 14.16
C SER A 105 -8.32 14.08 13.36
N THR A 106 -7.27 14.03 12.54
CA THR A 106 -6.81 15.18 11.74
C THR A 106 -7.43 15.12 10.34
N PRO A 107 -8.24 16.10 9.94
CA PRO A 107 -8.78 16.16 8.59
C PRO A 107 -7.70 16.55 7.58
N ASN A 108 -7.90 16.19 6.31
CA ASN A 108 -6.91 16.36 5.23
C ASN A 108 -6.44 17.79 5.02
N ASP A 109 -7.30 18.79 5.22
CA ASP A 109 -6.97 20.21 5.08
C ASP A 109 -5.99 20.71 6.16
N HIS A 110 -5.82 19.96 7.23
CA HIS A 110 -4.80 20.17 8.25
C HIS A 110 -3.58 19.26 8.09
N GLU A 111 -3.63 18.29 7.19
CA GLU A 111 -2.58 17.29 6.99
C GLU A 111 -1.64 17.67 5.84
N PHE A 112 -2.21 18.14 4.73
CA PHE A 112 -1.42 18.48 3.54
C PHE A 112 -2.06 19.59 2.70
N ALA A 113 -1.19 20.43 2.12
CA ALA A 113 -1.60 21.56 1.27
C ALA A 113 -1.90 21.14 -0.17
N VAL A 114 -1.44 19.96 -0.60
CA VAL A 114 -1.59 19.42 -1.96
C VAL A 114 -1.92 17.94 -1.85
N ASP A 115 -2.94 17.50 -2.55
CA ASP A 115 -3.35 16.11 -2.55
C ASP A 115 -2.16 15.18 -2.83
N PRO A 116 -2.04 14.07 -2.10
CA PRO A 116 -0.92 13.15 -2.27
C PRO A 116 -0.77 12.65 -3.71
N VAL A 117 -1.85 12.41 -4.42
CA VAL A 117 -1.84 11.96 -5.82
C VAL A 117 -1.12 12.94 -6.75
N GLU A 118 -1.28 14.24 -6.53
CA GLU A 118 -0.62 15.28 -7.35
C GLU A 118 0.89 15.33 -7.13
N ARG A 119 1.34 14.93 -5.93
CA ARG A 119 2.78 14.87 -5.60
C ARG A 119 3.53 13.81 -6.40
N ALA A 120 2.83 12.78 -6.92
CA ALA A 120 3.44 11.73 -7.73
C ALA A 120 4.18 12.27 -8.95
N ALA A 121 3.65 13.31 -9.59
CA ALA A 121 4.29 13.98 -10.71
C ALA A 121 5.66 14.57 -10.35
N GLY A 122 5.82 15.07 -9.13
CA GLY A 122 7.10 15.58 -8.61
C GLY A 122 8.19 14.52 -8.49
N TYR A 123 7.81 13.24 -8.39
CA TYR A 123 8.71 12.09 -8.36
C TYR A 123 8.87 11.41 -9.74
N GLY A 124 8.24 11.96 -10.78
CA GLY A 124 8.42 11.52 -12.16
C GLY A 124 7.56 10.32 -12.57
N PHE A 125 6.43 10.07 -11.92
CA PHE A 125 5.49 9.02 -12.28
C PHE A 125 4.03 9.46 -12.09
N PRO A 126 3.05 8.76 -12.70
CA PRO A 126 1.66 9.17 -12.63
C PRO A 126 1.02 8.90 -11.27
N GLY A 127 0.15 9.82 -10.86
CA GLY A 127 -0.88 9.62 -9.85
C GLY A 127 -2.25 9.47 -10.53
N VAL A 128 -3.09 8.59 -10.02
CA VAL A 128 -4.47 8.34 -10.49
C VAL A 128 -5.39 8.42 -9.29
N LYS A 129 -6.43 9.27 -9.36
CA LYS A 129 -7.46 9.38 -8.31
C LYS A 129 -8.70 8.62 -8.75
N VAL A 130 -9.25 7.80 -7.87
CA VAL A 130 -10.46 7.00 -8.14
C VAL A 130 -11.42 7.08 -6.95
N ASP A 131 -12.70 6.84 -7.21
CA ASP A 131 -13.67 6.56 -6.14
C ASP A 131 -13.34 5.18 -5.54
N GLY A 132 -12.83 5.19 -4.30
CA GLY A 132 -12.44 3.97 -3.60
C GLY A 132 -13.61 3.07 -3.20
N ASN A 133 -14.86 3.53 -3.35
CA ASN A 133 -16.07 2.74 -3.12
C ASN A 133 -16.58 2.07 -4.41
N ASP A 134 -16.03 2.45 -5.57
CA ASP A 134 -16.32 1.82 -6.85
C ASP A 134 -15.28 0.72 -7.14
N VAL A 135 -15.67 -0.53 -6.92
CA VAL A 135 -14.78 -1.68 -7.09
C VAL A 135 -14.31 -1.86 -8.52
N GLU A 136 -15.11 -1.49 -9.51
CA GLU A 136 -14.75 -1.60 -10.94
C GLU A 136 -13.69 -0.55 -11.29
N ALA A 137 -13.89 0.70 -10.87
CA ALA A 137 -12.93 1.79 -11.08
C ALA A 137 -11.57 1.48 -10.42
N VAL A 138 -11.57 0.99 -9.18
CA VAL A 138 -10.34 0.59 -8.48
C VAL A 138 -9.64 -0.57 -9.19
N PHE A 139 -10.41 -1.56 -9.66
CA PHE A 139 -9.86 -2.70 -10.39
C PHE A 139 -9.21 -2.27 -11.71
N GLU A 140 -9.87 -1.43 -12.49
CA GLU A 140 -9.34 -0.91 -13.76
C GLU A 140 -8.05 -0.12 -13.55
N ALA A 141 -8.04 0.81 -12.60
CA ALA A 141 -6.86 1.59 -12.27
C ALA A 141 -5.68 0.71 -11.81
N ALA A 142 -5.95 -0.30 -10.97
CA ALA A 142 -4.94 -1.23 -10.50
C ALA A 142 -4.41 -2.13 -11.63
N ALA A 143 -5.28 -2.59 -12.53
CA ALA A 143 -4.91 -3.40 -13.69
C ALA A 143 -4.00 -2.61 -14.63
N GLU A 144 -4.35 -1.36 -14.96
CA GLU A 144 -3.54 -0.48 -15.80
C GLU A 144 -2.18 -0.19 -15.16
N ALA A 145 -2.16 0.13 -13.86
CA ALA A 145 -0.93 0.38 -13.11
C ALA A 145 0.00 -0.85 -13.11
N CYS A 146 -0.54 -2.05 -12.91
CA CYS A 146 0.22 -3.29 -12.97
C CYS A 146 0.80 -3.56 -14.38
N GLU A 147 0.00 -3.36 -15.43
CA GLU A 147 0.45 -3.51 -16.81
C GLU A 147 1.55 -2.50 -17.16
N ARG A 148 1.39 -1.24 -16.77
CA ARG A 148 2.41 -0.21 -16.90
C ARG A 148 3.71 -0.62 -16.22
N ALA A 149 3.65 -1.08 -14.99
CA ALA A 149 4.79 -1.53 -14.21
C ALA A 149 5.52 -2.71 -14.88
N ARG A 150 4.79 -3.72 -15.36
CA ARG A 150 5.34 -4.89 -16.06
C ARG A 150 6.07 -4.53 -17.35
N ARG A 151 5.60 -3.50 -18.05
CA ARG A 151 6.24 -2.98 -19.29
C ARG A 151 7.43 -2.05 -19.02
N GLY A 152 7.86 -1.89 -17.75
CA GLY A 152 8.96 -1.00 -17.38
C GLY A 152 8.57 0.47 -17.36
N GLY A 153 7.27 0.78 -17.32
CA GLY A 153 6.74 2.15 -17.24
C GLY A 153 6.99 2.82 -15.88
N GLY A 154 7.47 2.07 -14.90
CA GLY A 154 7.73 2.55 -13.55
C GLY A 154 6.49 2.49 -12.64
N PRO A 155 6.55 3.11 -11.45
CA PRO A 155 5.49 3.03 -10.46
C PRO A 155 4.26 3.85 -10.83
N THR A 156 3.15 3.57 -10.16
CA THR A 156 1.93 4.38 -10.17
C THR A 156 1.42 4.55 -8.76
N LEU A 157 1.01 5.77 -8.37
CA LEU A 157 0.25 6.04 -7.16
C LEU A 157 -1.24 6.05 -7.51
N ILE A 158 -2.02 5.19 -6.85
CA ILE A 158 -3.49 5.21 -6.93
C ILE A 158 -4.01 5.79 -5.62
N GLU A 159 -4.69 6.91 -5.67
CA GLU A 159 -5.42 7.46 -4.54
C GLU A 159 -6.88 7.04 -4.64
N ALA A 160 -7.27 6.12 -3.76
CA ALA A 160 -8.65 5.65 -3.61
C ALA A 160 -9.34 6.53 -2.56
N GLU A 161 -10.19 7.46 -3.02
CA GLU A 161 -10.95 8.32 -2.13
C GLU A 161 -12.12 7.55 -1.55
N THR A 162 -12.19 7.50 -0.22
CA THR A 162 -13.22 6.77 0.53
C THR A 162 -13.80 7.66 1.63
N MET A 163 -14.68 7.10 2.44
CA MET A 163 -15.20 7.76 3.63
C MET A 163 -15.09 6.82 4.82
N ARG A 164 -14.46 7.29 5.87
CA ARG A 164 -14.42 6.56 7.15
C ARG A 164 -15.76 6.72 7.87
N MET A 165 -16.50 5.63 8.03
CA MET A 165 -17.83 5.61 8.63
C MET A 165 -17.82 5.46 10.17
N HIS A 166 -16.69 5.06 10.75
CA HIS A 166 -16.56 4.81 12.19
C HIS A 166 -15.29 5.47 12.72
N GLY A 167 -15.18 5.59 14.04
CA GLY A 167 -13.95 6.05 14.68
C GLY A 167 -12.72 5.21 14.28
N HIS A 168 -11.53 5.79 14.37
CA HIS A 168 -10.28 5.09 14.07
C HIS A 168 -10.01 3.99 15.11
N ALA A 169 -10.40 4.23 16.34
CA ALA A 169 -10.27 3.30 17.46
C ALA A 169 -11.52 3.31 18.34
N ALA A 170 -11.64 2.34 19.22
CA ALA A 170 -12.83 2.17 20.09
C ALA A 170 -13.11 3.35 21.05
N HIS A 171 -12.16 4.25 21.21
CA HIS A 171 -12.24 5.43 22.09
C HIS A 171 -12.27 6.77 21.32
N ASP A 172 -12.45 6.72 20.00
CA ASP A 172 -12.46 7.86 19.10
C ASP A 172 -13.91 8.27 18.73
#